data_0dae86191b2f3bce660422e8d60f839e
#
_entry.id   0dae86191b2f3bce660422e8d60f839e
#
_cell.length_a   1.000
_cell.length_b   1.000
_cell.length_c   1.000
_cell.angle_alpha   90.00
_cell.angle_beta   90.00
_cell.angle_gamma   90.00
#
_symmetry.space_group_name_H-M   'P 1'
#
loop_
_entity.id
_entity.type
_entity.pdbx_description
1 polymer ?
#
loop_
_entity_poly.entity_id
_entity_poly.type
_entity_poly.pdbx_seq_one_letter_code
_entity_poly.pdbx_strand_id
1 'polypeptide(L)'
;PRKRHDALNRWVEVINGGEGLELTELEEDIIALIQDLELDTTPMLHLIEGCRSDICQQQPRSRDELLDYTYCVACCVGLTSARIMGAGEASYPYAIALGHALQMVNIIRDVAEDCGKSNRIYLPKEDMDRFGYTLEDLRCRVYSPRLQELLKYEADLAETFFAEAEREYNLLSPEDKAALIPAQAMALIYHTILDLSLIHI
;
A
#
# COMPACT_ATOMS: atom_id res chain seq x y z
N PRO A 1 -7.21 -13.05 16.59
CA PRO A 1 -7.62 -13.18 15.17
C PRO A 1 -9.12 -12.94 14.98
N ARG A 2 -10.01 -13.70 15.65
CA ARG A 2 -11.47 -13.65 15.45
C ARG A 2 -12.06 -12.22 15.53
N LYS A 3 -11.76 -11.46 16.58
CA LYS A 3 -12.24 -10.07 16.74
C LYS A 3 -11.83 -9.13 15.59
N ARG A 4 -10.63 -9.36 15.01
CA ARG A 4 -10.16 -8.54 13.87
C ARG A 4 -10.94 -8.90 12.59
N HIS A 5 -11.20 -10.18 12.36
CA HIS A 5 -12.04 -10.61 11.24
C HIS A 5 -13.48 -10.10 11.38
N ASP A 6 -14.06 -10.15 12.59
CA ASP A 6 -15.40 -9.64 12.85
C ASP A 6 -15.49 -8.12 12.56
N ALA A 7 -14.45 -7.34 12.95
CA ALA A 7 -14.37 -5.92 12.63
C ALA A 7 -14.28 -5.65 11.12
N LEU A 8 -13.49 -6.43 10.37
CA LEU A 8 -13.40 -6.29 8.92
C LEU A 8 -14.72 -6.67 8.23
N ASN A 9 -15.41 -7.71 8.72
CA ASN A 9 -16.74 -8.08 8.21
C ASN A 9 -17.76 -6.94 8.42
N ARG A 10 -17.74 -6.30 9.60
CA ARG A 10 -18.60 -5.15 9.87
C ARG A 10 -18.35 -4.02 8.88
N TRP A 11 -17.08 -3.69 8.57
CA TRP A 11 -16.77 -2.67 7.58
C TRP A 11 -17.24 -3.02 6.17
N VAL A 12 -17.25 -4.31 5.78
CA VAL A 12 -17.85 -4.74 4.51
C VAL A 12 -19.34 -4.43 4.47
N GLU A 13 -20.07 -4.71 5.58
CA GLU A 13 -21.48 -4.41 5.67
C GLU A 13 -21.75 -2.89 5.63
N VAL A 14 -20.96 -2.09 6.35
CA VAL A 14 -21.06 -0.62 6.36
C VAL A 14 -20.82 -0.03 4.96
N ILE A 15 -19.75 -0.45 4.27
CA ILE A 15 -19.42 0.03 2.91
C ILE A 15 -20.52 -0.33 1.91
N ASN A 16 -21.23 -1.44 2.12
CA ASN A 16 -22.37 -1.85 1.32
C ASN A 16 -23.71 -1.19 1.75
N GLY A 17 -23.67 -0.15 2.60
CA GLY A 17 -24.81 0.66 2.98
C GLY A 17 -25.33 0.46 4.38
N GLY A 18 -24.84 -0.55 5.12
CA GLY A 18 -25.15 -0.74 6.54
C GLY A 18 -26.59 -1.08 6.87
N GLU A 19 -27.38 -1.60 5.91
CA GLU A 19 -28.80 -1.88 6.10
C GLU A 19 -29.03 -2.81 7.29
N GLY A 20 -29.90 -2.38 8.23
CA GLY A 20 -30.25 -3.15 9.42
C GLY A 20 -29.20 -3.15 10.54
N LEU A 21 -28.11 -2.40 10.40
CA LEU A 21 -27.09 -2.23 11.45
C LEU A 21 -27.45 -1.05 12.36
N GLU A 22 -27.14 -1.19 13.63
CA GLU A 22 -26.97 -0.04 14.53
C GLU A 22 -25.61 0.59 14.26
N LEU A 23 -25.61 1.73 13.57
CA LEU A 23 -24.40 2.39 13.10
C LEU A 23 -23.80 3.31 14.19
N THR A 24 -22.50 3.45 14.18
CA THR A 24 -21.79 4.52 14.91
C THR A 24 -21.76 5.79 14.06
N GLU A 25 -21.55 6.95 14.68
CA GLU A 25 -21.41 8.24 14.01
C GLU A 25 -20.38 8.19 12.86
N LEU A 26 -19.21 7.56 13.09
CA LEU A 26 -18.20 7.39 12.06
C LEU A 26 -18.68 6.55 10.87
N GLU A 27 -19.45 5.49 11.12
CA GLU A 27 -19.97 4.62 10.07
C GLU A 27 -21.06 5.35 9.25
N GLU A 28 -21.90 6.15 9.90
CA GLU A 28 -22.86 7.03 9.22
C GLU A 28 -22.15 8.06 8.33
N ASP A 29 -21.10 8.71 8.84
CA ASP A 29 -20.28 9.69 8.09
C ASP A 29 -19.64 9.05 6.86
N ILE A 30 -19.11 7.82 6.97
CA ILE A 30 -18.51 7.11 5.85
C ILE A 30 -19.56 6.76 4.78
N ILE A 31 -20.75 6.30 5.20
CA ILE A 31 -21.83 6.01 4.26
C ILE A 31 -22.26 7.30 3.53
N ALA A 32 -22.44 8.40 4.27
CA ALA A 32 -22.78 9.70 3.69
C ALA A 32 -21.72 10.16 2.68
N LEU A 33 -20.43 10.06 3.03
CA LEU A 33 -19.34 10.41 2.13
C LEU A 33 -19.35 9.59 0.83
N ILE A 34 -19.57 8.27 0.94
CA ILE A 34 -19.70 7.38 -0.23
C ILE A 34 -20.85 7.82 -1.13
N GLN A 35 -22.00 8.18 -0.54
CA GLN A 35 -23.18 8.60 -1.28
C GLN A 35 -23.00 9.99 -1.90
N ASP A 36 -22.52 10.96 -1.13
CA ASP A 36 -22.37 12.35 -1.55
C ASP A 36 -21.36 12.51 -2.71
N LEU A 37 -20.30 11.72 -2.71
CA LEU A 37 -19.25 11.75 -3.73
C LEU A 37 -19.42 10.65 -4.79
N GLU A 38 -20.47 9.85 -4.72
CA GLU A 38 -20.72 8.71 -5.63
C GLU A 38 -19.46 7.83 -5.77
N LEU A 39 -18.83 7.48 -4.63
CA LEU A 39 -17.58 6.75 -4.63
C LEU A 39 -17.76 5.30 -5.09
N ASP A 40 -16.87 4.82 -5.95
CA ASP A 40 -16.71 3.38 -6.17
C ASP A 40 -16.18 2.73 -4.89
N THR A 41 -16.96 1.80 -4.34
CA THR A 41 -16.59 1.08 -3.11
C THR A 41 -15.64 -0.09 -3.34
N THR A 42 -15.42 -0.49 -4.60
CA THR A 42 -14.54 -1.62 -4.95
C THR A 42 -13.13 -1.48 -4.35
N PRO A 43 -12.45 -0.33 -4.45
CA PRO A 43 -11.15 -0.15 -3.81
C PRO A 43 -11.19 -0.30 -2.28
N MET A 44 -12.25 0.15 -1.62
CA MET A 44 -12.41 0.01 -0.16
C MET A 44 -12.55 -1.47 0.24
N LEU A 45 -13.30 -2.26 -0.54
CA LEU A 45 -13.44 -3.70 -0.30
C LEU A 45 -12.12 -4.44 -0.53
N HIS A 46 -11.34 -4.07 -1.56
CA HIS A 46 -10.01 -4.63 -1.78
C HIS A 46 -9.04 -4.27 -0.64
N LEU A 47 -9.11 -3.06 -0.08
CA LEU A 47 -8.33 -2.69 1.11
C LEU A 47 -8.65 -3.62 2.29
N ILE A 48 -9.92 -3.94 2.50
CA ILE A 48 -10.32 -4.89 3.56
C ILE A 48 -9.70 -6.27 3.32
N GLU A 49 -9.66 -6.76 2.08
CA GLU A 49 -9.02 -8.03 1.75
C GLU A 49 -7.49 -7.98 1.98
N GLY A 50 -6.83 -6.88 1.65
CA GLY A 50 -5.43 -6.65 2.01
C GLY A 50 -5.21 -6.72 3.53
N CYS A 51 -6.07 -6.08 4.32
CA CYS A 51 -6.03 -6.18 5.79
C CYS A 51 -6.28 -7.61 6.31
N ARG A 52 -7.10 -8.42 5.60
CA ARG A 52 -7.29 -9.85 5.94
C ARG A 52 -6.01 -10.64 5.72
N SER A 53 -5.31 -10.40 4.61
CA SER A 53 -4.04 -11.08 4.33
C SER A 53 -3.00 -10.79 5.40
N ASP A 54 -2.97 -9.58 5.93
CA ASP A 54 -2.11 -9.22 7.07
C ASP A 54 -2.42 -10.02 8.35
N ILE A 55 -3.69 -10.32 8.60
CA ILE A 55 -4.07 -11.16 9.76
C ILE A 55 -3.57 -12.59 9.58
N CYS A 56 -3.53 -13.10 8.34
CA CYS A 56 -3.05 -14.44 7.99
C CYS A 56 -1.52 -14.55 8.00
N GLN A 57 -0.79 -13.44 7.98
CA GLN A 57 0.69 -13.37 8.02
C GLN A 57 1.35 -14.23 6.93
N GLN A 58 0.79 -14.27 5.74
CA GLN A 58 1.34 -15.02 4.62
C GLN A 58 2.44 -14.20 3.94
N GLN A 59 3.62 -14.80 3.78
CA GLN A 59 4.68 -14.21 2.97
C GLN A 59 4.31 -14.34 1.48
N PRO A 60 4.43 -13.27 0.67
CA PRO A 60 4.30 -13.37 -0.78
C PRO A 60 5.31 -14.38 -1.36
N ARG A 61 4.85 -15.25 -2.25
CA ARG A 61 5.73 -16.23 -2.90
C ARG A 61 6.46 -15.63 -4.08
N SER A 62 5.79 -14.73 -4.80
CA SER A 62 6.27 -14.08 -6.01
C SER A 62 6.09 -12.56 -5.92
N ARG A 63 6.73 -11.88 -6.86
CA ARG A 63 6.55 -10.44 -7.07
C ARG A 63 5.11 -10.09 -7.41
N ASP A 64 4.44 -10.88 -8.22
CA ASP A 64 3.04 -10.66 -8.56
C ASP A 64 2.16 -10.69 -7.30
N GLU A 65 2.36 -11.65 -6.39
CA GLU A 65 1.64 -11.70 -5.11
C GLU A 65 1.96 -10.48 -4.21
N LEU A 66 3.19 -9.96 -4.25
CA LEU A 66 3.54 -8.71 -3.56
C LEU A 66 2.80 -7.52 -4.18
N LEU A 67 2.76 -7.42 -5.50
CA LEU A 67 2.07 -6.33 -6.19
C LEU A 67 0.55 -6.39 -5.97
N ASP A 68 -0.05 -7.57 -5.96
CA ASP A 68 -1.46 -7.73 -5.58
C ASP A 68 -1.72 -7.23 -4.15
N TYR A 69 -0.83 -7.55 -3.21
CA TYR A 69 -0.92 -7.04 -1.84
C TYR A 69 -0.79 -5.52 -1.78
N THR A 70 0.24 -4.95 -2.40
CA THR A 70 0.45 -3.48 -2.40
C THR A 70 -0.68 -2.75 -3.12
N TYR A 71 -1.27 -3.35 -4.15
CA TYR A 71 -2.48 -2.82 -4.79
C TYR A 71 -3.62 -2.70 -3.77
N CYS A 72 -3.91 -3.75 -3.04
CA CYS A 72 -4.98 -3.76 -2.05
C CYS A 72 -4.76 -2.73 -0.94
N VAL A 73 -3.57 -2.68 -0.32
CA VAL A 73 -3.34 -1.88 0.89
C VAL A 73 -2.89 -0.44 0.64
N ALA A 74 -2.46 -0.10 -0.58
CA ALA A 74 -1.96 1.23 -0.89
C ALA A 74 -2.60 1.85 -2.15
N CYS A 75 -2.62 1.13 -3.29
CA CYS A 75 -3.21 1.69 -4.51
C CYS A 75 -4.71 1.96 -4.34
N CYS A 76 -5.45 1.05 -3.69
CA CYS A 76 -6.87 1.24 -3.38
C CYS A 76 -7.11 2.45 -2.45
N VAL A 77 -6.22 2.71 -1.51
CA VAL A 77 -6.26 3.94 -0.69
C VAL A 77 -6.02 5.16 -1.58
N GLY A 78 -5.04 5.10 -2.48
CA GLY A 78 -4.75 6.18 -3.43
C GLY A 78 -5.92 6.51 -4.34
N LEU A 79 -6.57 5.49 -4.90
CA LEU A 79 -7.75 5.64 -5.76
C LEU A 79 -8.91 6.33 -5.03
N THR A 80 -9.26 5.86 -3.83
CA THR A 80 -10.32 6.45 -3.01
C THR A 80 -9.97 7.88 -2.61
N SER A 81 -8.72 8.11 -2.16
CA SER A 81 -8.27 9.44 -1.73
C SER A 81 -8.26 10.44 -2.87
N ALA A 82 -7.85 10.06 -4.07
CA ALA A 82 -7.86 10.93 -5.26
C ALA A 82 -9.28 11.45 -5.54
N ARG A 83 -10.29 10.57 -5.47
CA ARG A 83 -11.70 10.96 -5.64
C ARG A 83 -12.18 11.92 -4.56
N ILE A 84 -11.84 11.64 -3.29
CA ILE A 84 -12.19 12.51 -2.15
C ILE A 84 -11.55 13.89 -2.28
N MET A 85 -10.31 13.97 -2.80
CA MET A 85 -9.62 15.22 -3.07
C MET A 85 -10.17 15.98 -4.30
N GLY A 86 -11.10 15.39 -5.06
CA GLY A 86 -11.74 15.99 -6.22
C GLY A 86 -11.05 15.74 -7.56
N ALA A 87 -10.07 14.82 -7.62
CA ALA A 87 -9.45 14.43 -8.87
C ALA A 87 -10.36 13.50 -9.69
N GLY A 88 -10.30 13.62 -11.01
CA GLY A 88 -11.03 12.78 -11.95
C GLY A 88 -10.40 11.37 -12.12
N GLU A 89 -11.11 10.50 -12.86
CA GLU A 89 -10.64 9.13 -13.15
C GLU A 89 -9.33 9.11 -13.97
N ALA A 90 -9.02 10.17 -14.70
CA ALA A 90 -7.75 10.33 -15.39
C ALA A 90 -6.53 10.24 -14.43
N SER A 91 -6.74 10.48 -13.12
CA SER A 91 -5.72 10.38 -12.09
C SER A 91 -5.45 8.96 -11.59
N TYR A 92 -6.26 7.97 -11.98
CA TYR A 92 -6.13 6.60 -11.46
C TYR A 92 -4.78 5.94 -11.76
N PRO A 93 -4.21 6.05 -12.98
CA PRO A 93 -2.88 5.51 -13.25
C PRO A 93 -1.81 6.10 -12.32
N TYR A 94 -1.86 7.42 -12.07
CA TYR A 94 -0.99 8.08 -11.10
C TYR A 94 -1.18 7.54 -9.68
N ALA A 95 -2.43 7.41 -9.21
CA ALA A 95 -2.74 6.94 -7.86
C ALA A 95 -2.26 5.50 -7.63
N ILE A 96 -2.37 4.64 -8.66
CA ILE A 96 -1.92 3.24 -8.63
C ILE A 96 -0.38 3.20 -8.56
N ALA A 97 0.30 3.88 -9.46
CA ALA A 97 1.76 3.90 -9.50
C ALA A 97 2.34 4.45 -8.19
N LEU A 98 1.81 5.58 -7.70
CA LEU A 98 2.24 6.16 -6.44
C LEU A 98 1.94 5.22 -5.26
N GLY A 99 0.78 4.56 -5.22
CA GLY A 99 0.42 3.59 -4.18
C GLY A 99 1.44 2.46 -4.08
N HIS A 100 1.82 1.85 -5.21
CA HIS A 100 2.87 0.84 -5.26
C HIS A 100 4.21 1.40 -4.73
N ALA A 101 4.64 2.57 -5.20
CA ALA A 101 5.89 3.20 -4.77
C ALA A 101 5.93 3.41 -3.25
N LEU A 102 4.89 4.02 -2.68
CA LEU A 102 4.82 4.32 -1.25
C LEU A 102 4.86 3.04 -0.40
N GLN A 103 4.14 1.99 -0.82
CA GLN A 103 4.10 0.74 -0.06
C GLN A 103 5.41 -0.04 -0.17
N MET A 104 6.08 -0.01 -1.32
CA MET A 104 7.42 -0.59 -1.45
C MET A 104 8.43 0.09 -0.53
N VAL A 105 8.37 1.43 -0.40
CA VAL A 105 9.22 2.16 0.55
C VAL A 105 8.95 1.72 2.00
N ASN A 106 7.67 1.57 2.39
CA ASN A 106 7.32 1.06 3.71
C ASN A 106 7.93 -0.33 3.96
N ILE A 107 7.79 -1.24 3.02
CA ILE A 107 8.32 -2.61 3.12
C ILE A 107 9.84 -2.61 3.27
N ILE A 108 10.55 -1.80 2.49
CA ILE A 108 12.02 -1.69 2.56
C ILE A 108 12.46 -1.10 3.90
N ARG A 109 11.82 -0.01 4.33
CA ARG A 109 12.14 0.68 5.59
C ARG A 109 11.92 -0.22 6.81
N ASP A 110 10.81 -0.95 6.82
CA ASP A 110 10.32 -1.63 8.02
C ASP A 110 10.64 -3.13 8.03
N VAL A 111 11.42 -3.65 7.09
CA VAL A 111 11.71 -5.08 6.88
C VAL A 111 12.15 -5.81 8.17
N ALA A 112 13.02 -5.20 8.97
CA ALA A 112 13.50 -5.79 10.22
C ALA A 112 12.50 -5.66 11.37
N GLU A 113 11.71 -4.58 11.38
CA GLU A 113 10.69 -4.33 12.38
C GLU A 113 9.49 -5.24 12.19
N ASP A 114 9.01 -5.38 10.98
CA ASP A 114 7.89 -6.24 10.62
C ASP A 114 8.17 -7.71 10.92
N CYS A 115 9.34 -8.20 10.59
CA CYS A 115 9.76 -9.55 10.94
C CYS A 115 9.84 -9.75 12.46
N GLY A 116 10.40 -8.77 13.20
CA GLY A 116 10.65 -8.90 14.64
C GLY A 116 9.41 -8.71 15.51
N LYS A 117 8.60 -7.68 15.25
CA LYS A 117 7.46 -7.31 16.10
C LYS A 117 6.15 -7.99 15.70
N SER A 118 5.89 -8.10 14.41
CA SER A 118 4.61 -8.61 13.89
C SER A 118 4.69 -9.97 13.23
N ASN A 119 5.90 -10.55 13.12
CA ASN A 119 6.18 -11.78 12.37
C ASN A 119 5.62 -11.73 10.94
N ARG A 120 5.64 -10.54 10.31
CA ARG A 120 5.23 -10.31 8.94
C ARG A 120 6.44 -10.21 8.05
N ILE A 121 6.35 -10.81 6.88
CA ILE A 121 7.41 -10.80 5.88
C ILE A 121 6.77 -10.46 4.56
N TYR A 122 7.10 -9.28 4.06
CA TYR A 122 6.57 -8.77 2.80
C TYR A 122 7.52 -8.98 1.61
N LEU A 123 8.81 -9.26 1.88
CA LEU A 123 9.75 -9.60 0.81
C LEU A 123 9.32 -10.91 0.14
N PRO A 124 9.20 -10.94 -1.21
CA PRO A 124 8.83 -12.16 -1.93
C PRO A 124 9.83 -13.29 -1.66
N LYS A 125 9.29 -14.50 -1.49
CA LYS A 125 10.16 -15.67 -1.29
C LYS A 125 11.10 -15.88 -2.46
N GLU A 126 10.65 -15.70 -3.71
CA GLU A 126 11.47 -15.86 -4.91
C GLU A 126 12.64 -14.86 -4.95
N ASP A 127 12.44 -13.62 -4.50
CA ASP A 127 13.50 -12.61 -4.46
C ASP A 127 14.49 -12.93 -3.34
N MET A 128 14.02 -13.35 -2.17
CA MET A 128 14.89 -13.84 -1.10
C MET A 128 15.73 -15.05 -1.55
N ASP A 129 15.12 -16.01 -2.22
CA ASP A 129 15.81 -17.21 -2.77
C ASP A 129 16.83 -16.79 -3.84
N ARG A 130 16.50 -15.85 -4.72
CA ARG A 130 17.37 -15.32 -5.77
C ARG A 130 18.67 -14.73 -5.23
N PHE A 131 18.59 -13.99 -4.13
CA PHE A 131 19.76 -13.38 -3.48
C PHE A 131 20.38 -14.27 -2.41
N GLY A 132 19.81 -15.46 -2.17
CA GLY A 132 20.29 -16.41 -1.16
C GLY A 132 20.21 -15.85 0.25
N TYR A 133 19.23 -14.98 0.53
CA TYR A 133 18.93 -14.45 1.86
C TYR A 133 17.75 -15.21 2.45
N THR A 134 17.98 -15.89 3.57
CA THR A 134 17.01 -16.81 4.16
C THR A 134 16.11 -16.15 5.18
N LEU A 135 14.97 -16.79 5.49
CA LEU A 135 14.11 -16.39 6.61
C LEU A 135 14.84 -16.38 7.95
N GLU A 136 15.79 -17.30 8.13
CA GLU A 136 16.60 -17.37 9.35
C GLU A 136 17.54 -16.16 9.43
N ASP A 137 18.18 -15.79 8.32
CA ASP A 137 19.00 -14.57 8.24
C ASP A 137 18.18 -13.34 8.62
N LEU A 138 16.95 -13.23 8.10
CA LEU A 138 16.05 -12.12 8.40
C LEU A 138 15.65 -12.09 9.88
N ARG A 139 15.26 -13.23 10.45
CA ARG A 139 14.89 -13.34 11.88
C ARG A 139 16.06 -13.04 12.81
N CYS A 140 17.25 -13.49 12.43
CA CYS A 140 18.48 -13.22 13.17
C CYS A 140 19.05 -11.83 12.88
N ARG A 141 18.40 -11.03 12.01
CA ARG A 141 18.85 -9.70 11.58
C ARG A 141 20.28 -9.71 11.04
N VAL A 142 20.60 -10.71 10.23
CA VAL A 142 21.93 -10.84 9.64
C VAL A 142 22.12 -9.76 8.58
N TYR A 143 22.93 -8.78 8.90
CA TYR A 143 23.34 -7.77 7.95
C TYR A 143 24.47 -8.32 7.04
N SER A 144 24.19 -8.40 5.74
CA SER A 144 25.10 -9.01 4.78
C SER A 144 24.99 -8.34 3.41
N PRO A 145 26.02 -8.49 2.54
CA PRO A 145 25.91 -8.04 1.15
C PRO A 145 24.70 -8.57 0.40
N ARG A 146 24.24 -9.79 0.73
CA ARG A 146 23.04 -10.39 0.14
C ARG A 146 21.78 -9.60 0.49
N LEU A 147 21.63 -9.15 1.73
CA LEU A 147 20.54 -8.28 2.15
C LEU A 147 20.60 -6.95 1.40
N GLN A 148 21.79 -6.36 1.30
CA GLN A 148 21.96 -5.09 0.58
C GLN A 148 21.55 -5.20 -0.90
N GLU A 149 21.97 -6.26 -1.57
CA GLU A 149 21.61 -6.52 -2.97
C GLU A 149 20.09 -6.77 -3.13
N LEU A 150 19.47 -7.53 -2.22
CA LEU A 150 18.06 -7.78 -2.21
C LEU A 150 17.27 -6.46 -2.02
N LEU A 151 17.58 -5.67 -0.99
CA LEU A 151 16.87 -4.44 -0.71
C LEU A 151 17.10 -3.36 -1.78
N LYS A 152 18.29 -3.34 -2.39
CA LYS A 152 18.55 -2.50 -3.55
C LYS A 152 17.65 -2.91 -4.74
N TYR A 153 17.50 -4.20 -5.00
CA TYR A 153 16.64 -4.70 -6.06
C TYR A 153 15.16 -4.33 -5.84
N GLU A 154 14.68 -4.38 -4.59
CA GLU A 154 13.33 -3.90 -4.25
C GLU A 154 13.20 -2.37 -4.38
N ALA A 155 14.25 -1.63 -4.04
CA ALA A 155 14.29 -0.18 -4.21
C ALA A 155 14.28 0.23 -5.69
N ASP A 156 15.01 -0.47 -6.55
CA ASP A 156 15.00 -0.23 -8.00
C ASP A 156 13.57 -0.41 -8.58
N LEU A 157 12.78 -1.33 -8.01
CA LEU A 157 11.36 -1.46 -8.36
C LEU A 157 10.54 -0.27 -7.87
N ALA A 158 10.74 0.18 -6.63
CA ALA A 158 10.05 1.36 -6.09
C ALA A 158 10.35 2.61 -6.95
N GLU A 159 11.60 2.79 -7.39
CA GLU A 159 12.01 3.87 -8.31
C GLU A 159 11.26 3.79 -9.65
N THR A 160 11.06 2.59 -10.18
CA THR A 160 10.28 2.40 -11.40
C THR A 160 8.84 2.92 -11.23
N PHE A 161 8.21 2.65 -10.09
CA PHE A 161 6.87 3.15 -9.78
C PHE A 161 6.84 4.66 -9.53
N PHE A 162 7.85 5.26 -8.90
CA PHE A 162 7.95 6.71 -8.79
C PHE A 162 8.06 7.38 -10.16
N ALA A 163 8.91 6.84 -11.05
CA ALA A 163 9.04 7.34 -12.42
C ALA A 163 7.74 7.20 -13.22
N GLU A 164 7.01 6.11 -13.01
CA GLU A 164 5.68 5.92 -13.61
C GLU A 164 4.67 6.94 -13.08
N ALA A 165 4.63 7.13 -11.75
CA ALA A 165 3.75 8.12 -11.13
C ALA A 165 4.06 9.54 -11.65
N GLU A 166 5.33 9.93 -11.76
CA GLU A 166 5.70 11.23 -12.32
C GLU A 166 5.24 11.39 -13.77
N ARG A 167 5.41 10.36 -14.59
CA ARG A 167 4.94 10.36 -15.99
C ARG A 167 3.43 10.56 -16.05
N GLU A 168 2.67 9.78 -15.31
CA GLU A 168 1.21 9.86 -15.29
C GLU A 168 0.72 11.21 -14.73
N TYR A 169 1.35 11.72 -13.66
CA TYR A 169 1.04 13.06 -13.13
C TYR A 169 1.22 14.16 -14.18
N ASN A 170 2.27 14.08 -15.00
CA ASN A 170 2.55 15.08 -16.02
C ASN A 170 1.46 15.15 -17.11
N LEU A 171 0.72 14.06 -17.32
CA LEU A 171 -0.40 13.99 -18.28
C LEU A 171 -1.71 14.56 -17.73
N LEU A 172 -1.83 14.81 -16.43
CA LEU A 172 -3.06 15.26 -15.79
C LEU A 172 -3.41 16.71 -16.14
N SER A 173 -4.70 17.02 -16.04
CA SER A 173 -5.22 18.37 -16.15
C SER A 173 -4.69 19.29 -15.03
N PRO A 174 -4.68 20.62 -15.19
CA PRO A 174 -4.32 21.54 -14.12
C PRO A 174 -5.22 21.39 -12.88
N GLU A 175 -6.50 21.06 -13.06
CA GLU A 175 -7.49 20.85 -12.01
C GLU A 175 -7.14 19.60 -11.19
N ASP A 176 -6.87 18.47 -11.86
CA ASP A 176 -6.46 17.23 -11.19
C ASP A 176 -5.12 17.40 -10.45
N LYS A 177 -4.16 18.10 -11.08
CA LYS A 177 -2.89 18.43 -10.43
C LYS A 177 -3.07 19.24 -9.16
N ALA A 178 -3.98 20.21 -9.17
CA ALA A 178 -4.28 21.02 -7.99
C ALA A 178 -4.91 20.18 -6.87
N ALA A 179 -5.83 19.28 -7.20
CA ALA A 179 -6.44 18.35 -6.25
C ALA A 179 -5.41 17.41 -5.62
N LEU A 180 -4.39 16.99 -6.37
CA LEU A 180 -3.40 15.99 -5.94
C LEU A 180 -2.14 16.58 -5.29
N ILE A 181 -2.11 17.89 -4.95
CA ILE A 181 -0.99 18.51 -4.21
C ILE A 181 -0.59 17.71 -2.95
N PRO A 182 -1.53 17.23 -2.10
CA PRO A 182 -1.15 16.42 -0.93
C PRO A 182 -0.46 15.11 -1.31
N ALA A 183 -0.89 14.46 -2.38
CA ALA A 183 -0.28 13.22 -2.87
C ALA A 183 1.13 13.47 -3.42
N GLN A 184 1.36 14.60 -4.09
CA GLN A 184 2.69 15.02 -4.54
C GLN A 184 3.64 15.28 -3.36
N ALA A 185 3.15 15.91 -2.31
CA ALA A 185 3.95 16.11 -1.10
C ALA A 185 4.37 14.77 -0.47
N MET A 186 3.45 13.79 -0.41
CA MET A 186 3.77 12.43 0.04
C MET A 186 4.81 11.76 -0.86
N ALA A 187 4.69 11.88 -2.19
CA ALA A 187 5.65 11.33 -3.13
C ALA A 187 7.08 11.82 -2.85
N LEU A 188 7.27 13.13 -2.65
CA LEU A 188 8.57 13.74 -2.32
C LEU A 188 9.13 13.24 -0.98
N ILE A 189 8.28 13.18 0.06
CA ILE A 189 8.67 12.69 1.38
C ILE A 189 9.12 11.23 1.29
N TYR A 190 8.34 10.38 0.64
CA TYR A 190 8.64 8.94 0.56
C TYR A 190 9.85 8.65 -0.32
N HIS A 191 10.05 9.39 -1.40
CA HIS A 191 11.28 9.27 -2.19
C HIS A 191 12.51 9.61 -1.35
N THR A 192 12.45 10.66 -0.52
CA THR A 192 13.51 10.97 0.44
C THR A 192 13.71 9.85 1.48
N ILE A 193 12.63 9.23 1.96
CA ILE A 193 12.71 8.09 2.90
C ILE A 193 13.39 6.90 2.23
N LEU A 194 13.12 6.62 0.95
CA LEU A 194 13.78 5.56 0.19
C LEU A 194 15.28 5.78 0.14
N ASP A 195 15.73 6.98 -0.24
CA ASP A 195 17.15 7.35 -0.27
C ASP A 195 17.84 7.16 1.08
N LEU A 196 17.19 7.63 2.17
CA LEU A 196 17.72 7.47 3.53
C LEU A 196 17.76 6.01 3.96
N SER A 197 16.77 5.21 3.61
CA SER A 197 16.73 3.78 3.93
C SER A 197 17.89 3.05 3.29
N LEU A 198 18.23 3.37 2.04
CA LEU A 198 19.37 2.77 1.32
C LEU A 198 20.74 3.18 1.89
N ILE A 199 20.86 4.37 2.48
CA ILE A 199 22.11 4.82 3.15
C ILE A 199 22.35 4.01 4.43
N HIS A 200 21.28 3.62 5.14
CA HIS A 200 21.38 2.91 6.42
C HIS A 200 21.38 1.38 6.28
N ILE A 201 21.13 0.88 5.09
CA ILE A 201 21.23 -0.54 4.72
C ILE A 201 22.64 -0.81 4.16
#